data_0a9035571fc94a1da2f46090eb9b4222
#
_entry.id   0a9035571fc94a1da2f46090eb9b4222
#
_cell.length_a   1.000
_cell.length_b   1.000
_cell.length_c   1.000
_cell.angle_alpha   90.00
_cell.angle_beta   90.00
_cell.angle_gamma   90.00
#
_symmetry.space_group_name_H-M   'P 1'
#
loop_
_entity.id
_entity.type
_entity.pdbx_description
1 polymer ?
#
loop_
_entity_poly.entity_id
_entity_poly.type
_entity_poly.pdbx_seq_one_letter_code
_entity_poly.pdbx_strand_id
1 'polypeptide(L)' 'RVANIYTNDLNLSNEGSKNDVDGTWGSYTIQEGAEDLFLINRRNGKKYKFALMEVS' A
#
# COMPACT_ATOMS: atom_id res chain seq x y z
N ARG A 1 -1.72 -20.62 7.06
CA ARG A 1 -1.24 -19.66 6.06
C ARG A 1 -2.17 -19.64 4.85
N VAL A 2 -2.15 -18.54 4.13
CA VAL A 2 -3.03 -18.36 2.97
C VAL A 2 -2.22 -18.45 1.69
N ALA A 3 -2.76 -19.13 0.67
CA ALA A 3 -2.12 -19.20 -0.63
C ALA A 3 -2.39 -17.94 -1.45
N ASN A 4 -3.57 -17.34 -1.29
CA ASN A 4 -3.98 -16.16 -2.05
C ASN A 4 -4.81 -15.24 -1.18
N ILE A 5 -4.75 -13.94 -1.50
CA ILE A 5 -5.61 -12.94 -0.87
C ILE A 5 -6.36 -12.22 -1.99
N TYR A 6 -7.68 -12.22 -1.90
CA TYR A 6 -8.54 -11.51 -2.85
C TYR A 6 -9.24 -10.39 -2.09
N THR A 7 -8.86 -9.15 -2.39
CA THR A 7 -9.45 -8.00 -1.72
C THR A 7 -9.45 -6.81 -2.69
N ASN A 8 -10.41 -5.91 -2.52
CA ASN A 8 -10.46 -4.68 -3.32
C ASN A 8 -9.33 -3.75 -2.92
N ASP A 9 -9.14 -3.56 -1.62
CA ASP A 9 -8.11 -2.67 -1.09
C ASP A 9 -7.26 -3.43 -0.09
N LEU A 10 -5.96 -3.16 -0.09
CA LEU A 10 -5.07 -3.65 0.95
C LEU A 10 -4.64 -2.47 1.80
N ASN A 11 -5.05 -2.46 3.05
CA ASN A 11 -4.77 -1.36 3.97
C ASN A 11 -3.68 -1.76 4.94
N LEU A 12 -2.64 -0.93 5.02
CA LEU A 12 -1.49 -1.13 5.90
C LEU A 12 -1.45 0.05 6.87
N SER A 13 -1.62 -0.22 8.16
CA SER A 13 -1.60 0.83 9.16
C SER A 13 -1.04 0.28 10.46
N ASN A 14 -0.11 1.05 11.03
CA ASN A 14 0.41 0.73 12.37
C ASN A 14 0.13 1.87 13.35
N GLU A 15 -1.01 2.54 13.15
CA GLU A 15 -1.45 3.60 14.05
C GLU A 15 -1.48 3.08 15.49
N GLY A 16 -0.94 3.88 16.41
CA GLY A 16 -0.82 3.47 17.80
C GLY A 16 0.44 2.68 18.09
N SER A 17 1.28 2.46 17.09
CA SER A 17 2.54 1.73 17.22
C SER A 17 3.64 2.49 16.52
N LYS A 18 4.80 1.86 16.34
CA LYS A 18 5.96 2.46 15.68
C LYS A 18 6.62 1.42 14.80
N ASN A 19 7.13 1.85 13.64
CA ASN A 19 7.90 0.95 12.80
C ASN A 19 9.34 0.86 13.31
N ASP A 20 10.07 -0.14 12.83
CA ASP A 20 11.41 -0.42 13.31
C ASP A 20 12.50 0.38 12.59
N VAL A 21 12.14 1.20 11.62
CA VAL A 21 13.11 1.93 10.81
C VAL A 21 13.32 3.34 11.36
N ASP A 22 12.24 4.12 11.46
CA ASP A 22 12.36 5.51 11.91
C ASP A 22 11.44 5.84 13.09
N GLY A 23 10.73 4.83 13.62
CA GLY A 23 9.92 5.01 14.81
C GLY A 23 8.63 5.78 14.60
N THR A 24 8.18 5.90 13.36
CA THR A 24 6.93 6.61 13.06
C THR A 24 5.80 5.63 12.77
N TRP A 25 4.59 6.16 12.64
CA TRP A 25 3.46 5.37 12.21
C TRP A 25 2.97 5.88 10.85
N GLY A 26 2.36 4.99 10.09
CA GLY A 26 1.83 5.34 8.79
C GLY A 26 0.51 4.65 8.50
N SER A 27 -0.13 5.07 7.43
CA SER A 27 -1.37 4.44 6.97
C SER A 27 -1.40 4.55 5.45
N TYR A 28 -1.37 3.39 4.79
CA TYR A 28 -1.32 3.29 3.34
C TYR A 28 -2.39 2.35 2.84
N THR A 29 -2.82 2.59 1.60
CA THR A 29 -3.75 1.70 0.92
C THR A 29 -3.20 1.39 -0.47
N ILE A 30 -3.22 0.10 -0.84
CA ILE A 30 -2.84 -0.33 -2.18
C ILE A 30 -4.11 -0.67 -2.93
N GLN A 31 -4.29 -0.07 -4.13
CA GLN A 31 -5.47 -0.28 -4.95
C GLN A 31 -5.07 -0.58 -6.39
N GLU A 32 -5.87 -1.38 -7.07
CA GLU A 32 -5.65 -1.71 -8.47
C GLU A 32 -6.45 -0.78 -9.37
N GLY A 33 -5.85 -0.35 -10.48
CA GLY A 33 -6.55 0.27 -11.58
C GLY A 33 -6.63 -0.72 -12.74
N ALA A 34 -7.16 -0.25 -13.86
CA ALA A 34 -7.28 -1.11 -15.05
C ALA A 34 -5.92 -1.49 -15.61
N GLU A 35 -4.95 -0.56 -15.54
CA GLU A 35 -3.62 -0.75 -16.13
C GLU A 35 -2.50 -0.58 -15.12
N ASP A 36 -2.79 -0.05 -13.94
CA ASP A 36 -1.76 0.36 -13.00
C ASP A 36 -2.10 -0.09 -11.59
N LEU A 37 -1.08 -0.10 -10.74
CA LEU A 37 -1.21 -0.37 -9.32
C LEU A 37 -0.88 0.93 -8.57
N PHE A 38 -1.72 1.29 -7.61
CA PHE A 38 -1.61 2.57 -6.91
C PHE A 38 -1.35 2.41 -5.43
N LEU A 39 -0.66 3.37 -4.85
CA LEU A 39 -0.39 3.45 -3.43
C LEU A 39 -0.88 4.80 -2.92
N ILE A 40 -1.71 4.79 -1.89
CA ILE A 40 -2.27 6.01 -1.31
C ILE A 40 -1.74 6.17 0.09
N ASN A 41 -1.13 7.35 0.38
CA ASN A 41 -0.73 7.70 1.73
C ASN A 41 -1.93 8.35 2.42
N ARG A 42 -2.54 7.63 3.37
CA ARG A 42 -3.77 8.12 4.01
C ARG A 42 -3.51 9.25 5.00
N ARG A 43 -2.27 9.42 5.45
CA ARG A 43 -1.94 10.48 6.39
C ARG A 43 -1.90 11.85 5.73
N ASN A 44 -1.41 11.94 4.49
CA ASN A 44 -1.32 13.22 3.78
C ASN A 44 -2.20 13.27 2.53
N GLY A 45 -2.86 12.18 2.18
CA GLY A 45 -3.78 12.12 1.04
C GLY A 45 -3.10 12.05 -0.31
N LYS A 46 -1.79 11.95 -0.36
CA LYS A 46 -1.07 11.87 -1.63
C LYS A 46 -1.19 10.49 -2.24
N LYS A 47 -1.28 10.44 -3.57
CA LYS A 47 -1.46 9.20 -4.31
C LYS A 47 -0.28 9.00 -5.24
N TYR A 48 0.18 7.74 -5.32
CA TYR A 48 1.35 7.38 -6.11
C TYR A 48 1.01 6.21 -7.02
N LYS A 49 1.75 6.10 -8.11
CA LYS A 49 1.65 4.98 -9.03
C LYS A 49 2.93 4.16 -8.93
N PHE A 50 2.81 2.83 -8.88
CA PHE A 50 3.98 1.96 -8.89
C PHE A 50 4.66 2.03 -10.27
N ALA A 51 5.98 2.11 -10.27
CA ALA A 51 6.77 2.01 -11.49
C ALA A 51 6.98 0.53 -11.77
N LEU A 52 6.23 0.01 -12.75
CA LEU A 52 6.22 -1.42 -13.06
C LEU A 52 6.99 -1.70 -14.33
N MET A 53 7.67 -2.85 -14.36
CA MET A 53 8.43 -3.29 -15.54
C MET A 53 7.78 -4.56 -16.07
N GLU A 54 7.45 -4.54 -17.35
CA GLU A 54 6.90 -5.71 -18.02
C GLU A 54 7.99 -6.77 -18.22
N VAL A 55 7.64 -8.04 -17.96
CA VAL A 55 8.63 -9.12 -18.01
C VAL A 55 8.35 -10.14 -19.11
N SER A 56 7.39 -9.93 -19.95
CA SER A 56 7.13 -10.84 -21.04
C SER A 56 7.21 -10.13 -22.38
#